data_68ff1e0f7e44ebdff2d2cf1f2c93a0a0
#
_entry.id   68ff1e0f7e44ebdff2d2cf1f2c93a0a0
#
_cell.length_a   1.000
_cell.length_b   1.000
_cell.length_c   1.000
_cell.angle_alpha   90.00
_cell.angle_beta   90.00
_cell.angle_gamma   90.00
#
_symmetry.space_group_name_H-M   'P 1'
#
loop_
_entity.id
_entity.type
_entity.pdbx_description
1 polymer ?
#
loop_
_entity_poly.entity_id
_entity_poly.type
_entity_poly.pdbx_seq_one_letter_code
_entity_poly.pdbx_strand_id
1 'polypeptide(L)'
;MTKKILSIVLCAVLALSVFAGCGQSSTPAATQAPAAPAAPAATQAPAATEAAPAAPEAAPAKDYTIAVMVKDSSTPFWRYLVSGAMEAGTDLGVNVVEYAPMEAQSLDEQTKQVEDAIQAGVDAICIAPVDSNGIVPAIEKANAAGIPVIAINTKANGGKIETFVGIDNEAAAENLAKYMVEQLNGEGKVVIIEGNPAGQTSVDRVAGFTNILSQNPGITLTVSQPGYFKRDEAMTIMENLIQKDPDIDAVLALNDEMALGSWQALDDAGLTEDVIVSGFDGAVEGCKAILAGKMVASMDQDAIGTGYEGVKAALTILEGGTVDEWIKIGGKVVSGDNAQDYLDNFAAHGFSE
;
A
#
# COMPACT_ATOMS: atom_id res chain seq x y z
N MET A 1 -28.70 26.80 -37.17
CA MET A 1 -29.75 26.06 -37.90
C MET A 1 -29.75 24.64 -37.40
N THR A 2 -30.67 24.34 -36.45
CA THR A 2 -31.78 23.37 -36.55
C THR A 2 -31.34 21.93 -36.95
N LYS A 3 -31.58 20.86 -36.22
CA LYS A 3 -32.79 20.41 -35.52
C LYS A 3 -32.49 19.31 -34.50
N LYS A 4 -33.18 19.34 -33.40
CA LYS A 4 -33.60 18.32 -32.47
C LYS A 4 -34.22 17.12 -33.19
N ILE A 5 -34.08 15.90 -32.66
CA ILE A 5 -35.15 14.92 -32.56
C ILE A 5 -34.99 14.10 -31.29
N LEU A 6 -36.02 14.20 -30.50
CA LEU A 6 -36.45 13.52 -29.30
C LEU A 6 -37.22 12.27 -29.71
N SER A 7 -37.02 11.12 -29.09
CA SER A 7 -38.02 10.06 -29.10
C SER A 7 -38.06 9.31 -27.80
N ILE A 8 -39.14 9.49 -27.10
CA ILE A 8 -39.69 8.78 -25.92
C ILE A 8 -40.62 7.68 -26.44
N VAL A 9 -40.53 6.48 -25.89
CA VAL A 9 -41.59 5.46 -25.75
C VAL A 9 -41.12 4.53 -24.61
N LEU A 10 -41.64 4.48 -23.46
CA LEU A 10 -42.87 4.30 -22.69
C LEU A 10 -43.62 2.98 -22.97
N CYS A 11 -44.09 2.37 -21.90
CA CYS A 11 -45.05 1.31 -21.63
C CYS A 11 -44.45 -0.08 -21.46
N ALA A 12 -44.57 -0.66 -20.33
CA ALA A 12 -45.58 -0.91 -19.28
C ALA A 12 -46.13 -2.34 -19.36
N VAL A 13 -46.22 -2.92 -18.18
CA VAL A 13 -47.32 -3.63 -17.51
C VAL A 13 -47.35 -5.16 -17.47
N LEU A 14 -47.27 -5.62 -16.26
CA LEU A 14 -47.99 -6.70 -15.55
C LEU A 14 -48.09 -8.10 -16.16
N ALA A 15 -47.82 -9.11 -15.33
CA ALA A 15 -48.86 -9.99 -14.75
C ALA A 15 -48.31 -10.92 -13.68
N LEU A 16 -49.01 -10.92 -12.57
CA LEU A 16 -49.02 -11.92 -11.49
C LEU A 16 -49.47 -13.29 -12.02
N SER A 17 -48.95 -14.36 -11.42
CA SER A 17 -49.74 -15.56 -11.18
C SER A 17 -49.20 -16.30 -9.96
N VAL A 18 -50.07 -16.31 -8.97
CA VAL A 18 -50.08 -17.13 -7.77
C VAL A 18 -50.57 -18.52 -8.17
N PHE A 19 -49.88 -19.56 -7.69
CA PHE A 19 -50.55 -20.86 -7.49
C PHE A 19 -50.08 -21.48 -6.17
N ALA A 20 -51.02 -21.56 -5.25
CA ALA A 20 -50.98 -22.38 -4.04
C ALA A 20 -51.33 -23.82 -4.40
N GLY A 21 -50.70 -24.77 -3.77
CA GLY A 21 -51.03 -26.18 -3.85
C GLY A 21 -50.67 -26.90 -2.54
N CYS A 22 -51.66 -27.06 -1.67
CA CYS A 22 -51.61 -27.94 -0.50
C CYS A 22 -51.59 -29.40 -0.92
N GLY A 23 -50.91 -30.25 -0.14
CA GLY A 23 -51.00 -31.68 -0.20
C GLY A 23 -50.52 -32.34 1.09
N GLN A 24 -51.46 -32.78 1.90
CA GLN A 24 -51.31 -33.38 3.22
C GLN A 24 -50.95 -34.88 3.19
N SER A 25 -50.41 -35.31 4.35
CA SER A 25 -50.53 -36.63 5.02
C SER A 25 -49.73 -37.79 4.40
N SER A 26 -49.04 -38.56 5.22
CA SER A 26 -49.53 -39.44 6.27
C SER A 26 -48.39 -40.11 7.03
N THR A 27 -48.52 -40.18 8.34
CA THR A 27 -47.82 -41.12 9.25
C THR A 27 -48.47 -42.49 9.18
N PRO A 28 -47.78 -43.59 9.46
CA PRO A 28 -48.14 -44.47 10.52
C PRO A 28 -46.95 -44.92 11.39
N ALA A 29 -47.13 -44.77 12.70
CA ALA A 29 -47.52 -45.77 13.69
C ALA A 29 -46.40 -46.71 14.16
N ALA A 30 -46.20 -46.63 15.45
CA ALA A 30 -45.33 -47.33 16.35
C ALA A 30 -45.51 -48.88 16.36
N THR A 31 -44.38 -49.54 16.72
CA THR A 31 -44.46 -50.87 17.30
C THR A 31 -43.56 -50.97 18.54
N GLN A 32 -44.18 -51.46 19.63
CA GLN A 32 -43.64 -51.56 20.98
C GLN A 32 -42.63 -52.70 21.17
N ALA A 33 -41.86 -52.51 22.23
CA ALA A 33 -40.85 -53.30 22.85
C ALA A 33 -41.14 -54.79 23.16
N PRO A 34 -40.15 -55.54 23.64
CA PRO A 34 -40.26 -56.02 25.00
C PRO A 34 -39.01 -55.82 25.90
N ALA A 35 -39.36 -56.04 27.21
CA ALA A 35 -38.70 -55.67 28.42
C ALA A 35 -37.43 -56.46 28.78
N ALA A 36 -36.75 -55.87 29.74
CA ALA A 36 -35.47 -56.16 30.39
C ALA A 36 -35.35 -57.54 31.08
N PRO A 37 -34.16 -57.87 31.55
CA PRO A 37 -34.03 -58.14 33.00
C PRO A 37 -32.85 -57.41 33.68
N ALA A 38 -32.98 -57.44 34.99
CA ALA A 38 -32.42 -56.69 36.08
C ALA A 38 -30.86 -56.71 36.25
N ALA A 39 -30.43 -55.72 36.99
CA ALA A 39 -29.09 -55.41 37.45
C ALA A 39 -28.52 -56.43 38.48
N PRO A 40 -27.21 -56.34 38.76
CA PRO A 40 -26.76 -56.18 40.13
C PRO A 40 -25.76 -55.05 40.42
N ALA A 41 -26.07 -54.48 41.57
CA ALA A 41 -25.22 -53.92 42.64
C ALA A 41 -23.97 -53.06 42.33
N ALA A 42 -24.04 -51.94 42.97
CA ALA A 42 -23.05 -50.89 43.17
C ALA A 42 -21.63 -51.35 43.56
N THR A 43 -20.63 -50.69 43.02
CA THR A 43 -19.34 -50.53 43.66
C THR A 43 -18.97 -49.06 43.66
N GLN A 44 -18.50 -48.60 44.82
CA GLN A 44 -18.20 -47.24 45.23
C GLN A 44 -17.15 -46.53 44.33
N ALA A 45 -17.33 -45.25 44.19
CA ALA A 45 -16.41 -44.31 43.56
C ALA A 45 -15.07 -44.20 44.29
N PRO A 46 -14.00 -43.88 43.59
CA PRO A 46 -12.90 -43.15 44.17
C PRO A 46 -12.93 -41.68 43.74
N ALA A 47 -12.80 -40.87 44.76
CA ALA A 47 -12.15 -39.56 44.88
C ALA A 47 -12.04 -38.62 43.70
N ALA A 48 -12.45 -37.43 44.00
CA ALA A 48 -12.21 -36.13 43.37
C ALA A 48 -10.97 -36.08 42.44
N THR A 49 -11.22 -35.84 41.17
CA THR A 49 -10.23 -35.30 40.26
C THR A 49 -10.14 -33.81 40.54
N GLU A 50 -8.98 -33.39 40.98
CA GLU A 50 -8.57 -32.00 41.15
C GLU A 50 -8.88 -31.23 39.86
N ALA A 51 -9.66 -30.16 39.97
CA ALA A 51 -10.00 -29.31 38.85
C ALA A 51 -8.67 -28.69 38.30
N ALA A 52 -8.41 -28.88 37.03
CA ALA A 52 -7.38 -28.16 36.32
C ALA A 52 -7.54 -26.65 36.56
N PRO A 53 -6.44 -25.91 36.71
CA PRO A 53 -6.53 -24.45 36.85
C PRO A 53 -7.29 -23.88 35.64
N ALA A 54 -8.30 -23.07 35.90
CA ALA A 54 -8.99 -22.31 34.86
C ALA A 54 -7.94 -21.53 34.06
N ALA A 55 -7.98 -21.64 32.72
CA ALA A 55 -7.21 -20.77 31.86
C ALA A 55 -7.47 -19.32 32.28
N PRO A 56 -6.47 -18.44 32.24
CA PRO A 56 -6.67 -17.04 32.57
C PRO A 56 -7.80 -16.51 31.70
N GLU A 57 -8.80 -15.91 32.36
CA GLU A 57 -9.87 -15.20 31.68
C GLU A 57 -9.22 -14.14 30.80
N ALA A 58 -9.41 -14.20 29.48
CA ALA A 58 -8.88 -13.22 28.54
C ALA A 58 -9.35 -11.85 29.01
N ALA A 59 -8.41 -10.93 29.24
CA ALA A 59 -8.74 -9.55 29.55
C ALA A 59 -9.72 -9.04 28.47
N PRO A 60 -10.71 -8.19 28.80
CA PRO A 60 -11.62 -7.63 27.81
C PRO A 60 -10.78 -6.98 26.71
N ALA A 61 -11.08 -7.32 25.45
CA ALA A 61 -10.42 -6.73 24.30
C ALA A 61 -10.51 -5.20 24.43
N LYS A 62 -9.37 -4.53 24.47
CA LYS A 62 -9.32 -3.07 24.51
C LYS A 62 -9.57 -2.58 23.09
N ASP A 63 -10.54 -1.70 22.91
CA ASP A 63 -10.82 -1.07 21.63
C ASP A 63 -9.68 -0.08 21.29
N TYR A 64 -8.61 -0.58 20.68
CA TYR A 64 -7.51 0.27 20.24
C TYR A 64 -7.87 1.11 19.01
N THR A 65 -7.42 2.36 18.99
CA THR A 65 -7.51 3.25 17.83
C THR A 65 -6.10 3.57 17.33
N ILE A 66 -5.83 3.22 16.08
CA ILE A 66 -4.54 3.40 15.42
C ILE A 66 -4.70 4.46 14.33
N ALA A 67 -3.95 5.55 14.41
CA ALA A 67 -3.88 6.56 13.36
C ALA A 67 -2.93 6.09 12.25
N VAL A 68 -3.35 6.17 11.00
CA VAL A 68 -2.52 5.91 9.82
C VAL A 68 -2.38 7.20 9.03
N MET A 69 -1.15 7.73 8.97
CA MET A 69 -0.83 9.04 8.40
C MET A 69 -0.02 8.88 7.12
N VAL A 70 -0.61 9.24 6.00
CA VAL A 70 0.01 9.18 4.67
C VAL A 70 0.46 10.58 4.21
N LYS A 71 1.09 10.68 3.02
CA LYS A 71 1.68 11.95 2.55
C LYS A 71 0.72 12.82 1.76
N ASP A 72 -0.34 12.24 1.22
CA ASP A 72 -1.44 12.93 0.53
C ASP A 72 -2.60 11.96 0.28
N SER A 73 -3.75 12.51 -0.13
CA SER A 73 -4.96 11.75 -0.46
C SER A 73 -5.17 11.55 -1.97
N SER A 74 -4.33 12.16 -2.82
CA SER A 74 -4.52 12.20 -4.27
C SER A 74 -3.77 11.09 -5.01
N THR A 75 -2.59 10.71 -4.53
CA THR A 75 -1.75 9.70 -5.16
C THR A 75 -2.31 8.29 -4.93
N PRO A 76 -2.52 7.49 -5.98
CA PRO A 76 -3.10 6.13 -5.87
C PRO A 76 -2.38 5.22 -4.89
N PHE A 77 -1.04 5.30 -4.83
CA PHE A 77 -0.21 4.53 -3.91
C PHE A 77 -0.69 4.60 -2.44
N TRP A 78 -1.06 5.79 -1.97
CA TRP A 78 -1.50 5.96 -0.58
C TRP A 78 -2.87 5.32 -0.31
N ARG A 79 -3.76 5.29 -1.31
CA ARG A 79 -5.04 4.57 -1.19
C ARG A 79 -4.84 3.07 -1.04
N TYR A 80 -3.86 2.48 -1.73
CA TYR A 80 -3.52 1.05 -1.56
C TYR A 80 -2.98 0.78 -0.16
N LEU A 81 -2.07 1.63 0.34
CA LEU A 81 -1.53 1.51 1.69
C LEU A 81 -2.63 1.62 2.76
N VAL A 82 -3.49 2.64 2.66
CA VAL A 82 -4.63 2.83 3.58
C VAL A 82 -5.59 1.65 3.52
N SER A 83 -5.86 1.10 2.35
CA SER A 83 -6.71 -0.09 2.18
C SER A 83 -6.16 -1.28 2.98
N GLY A 84 -4.86 -1.57 2.89
CA GLY A 84 -4.23 -2.62 3.69
C GLY A 84 -4.30 -2.35 5.20
N ALA A 85 -4.16 -1.08 5.60
CA ALA A 85 -4.33 -0.70 7.00
C ALA A 85 -5.78 -0.91 7.49
N MET A 86 -6.79 -0.58 6.68
CA MET A 86 -8.20 -0.79 7.01
C MET A 86 -8.56 -2.28 7.05
N GLU A 87 -7.98 -3.09 6.15
CA GLU A 87 -8.10 -4.55 6.16
C GLU A 87 -7.55 -5.12 7.48
N ALA A 88 -6.32 -4.72 7.87
CA ALA A 88 -5.75 -5.10 9.16
C ALA A 88 -6.63 -4.68 10.34
N GLY A 89 -7.23 -3.48 10.29
CA GLY A 89 -8.20 -3.02 11.29
C GLY A 89 -9.36 -3.95 11.45
N THR A 90 -9.91 -4.44 10.33
CA THR A 90 -11.03 -5.40 10.31
C THR A 90 -10.61 -6.77 10.85
N ASP A 91 -9.49 -7.30 10.35
CA ASP A 91 -9.03 -8.66 10.70
C ASP A 91 -8.56 -8.77 12.15
N LEU A 92 -7.94 -7.71 12.67
CA LEU A 92 -7.35 -7.67 14.02
C LEU A 92 -8.31 -7.07 15.07
N GLY A 93 -9.46 -6.55 14.65
CA GLY A 93 -10.47 -6.00 15.57
C GLY A 93 -10.03 -4.68 16.22
N VAL A 94 -9.30 -3.82 15.50
CA VAL A 94 -8.89 -2.49 15.95
C VAL A 94 -9.49 -1.39 15.07
N ASN A 95 -9.71 -0.21 15.64
CA ASN A 95 -10.16 0.95 14.89
C ASN A 95 -8.98 1.62 14.18
N VAL A 96 -9.08 1.80 12.86
CA VAL A 96 -8.07 2.50 12.06
C VAL A 96 -8.65 3.84 11.58
N VAL A 97 -7.90 4.93 11.81
CA VAL A 97 -8.28 6.28 11.39
C VAL A 97 -7.22 6.83 10.44
N GLU A 98 -7.63 7.16 9.23
CA GLU A 98 -6.76 7.78 8.22
C GLU A 98 -6.57 9.27 8.48
N TYR A 99 -5.33 9.73 8.30
CA TYR A 99 -4.95 11.14 8.20
C TYR A 99 -4.13 11.35 6.93
N ALA A 100 -4.56 12.25 6.08
CA ALA A 100 -3.87 12.62 4.84
C ALA A 100 -3.86 14.14 4.68
N PRO A 101 -2.72 14.77 4.42
CA PRO A 101 -2.67 16.19 4.05
C PRO A 101 -3.51 16.44 2.79
N MET A 102 -4.23 17.56 2.76
CA MET A 102 -4.98 18.00 1.58
C MET A 102 -4.02 18.55 0.53
N GLU A 103 -3.01 19.31 0.96
CA GLU A 103 -1.90 19.70 0.12
C GLU A 103 -0.84 18.60 0.14
N ALA A 104 -0.58 18.03 -1.03
CA ALA A 104 0.39 16.95 -1.17
C ALA A 104 1.79 17.38 -0.66
N GLN A 105 2.40 16.53 0.17
CA GLN A 105 3.73 16.74 0.77
C GLN A 105 3.79 17.94 1.76
N SER A 106 2.66 18.35 2.36
CA SER A 106 2.61 19.44 3.36
C SER A 106 3.06 18.97 4.73
N LEU A 107 4.26 19.41 5.16
CA LEU A 107 4.78 19.14 6.51
C LEU A 107 3.92 19.81 7.60
N ASP A 108 3.45 21.03 7.35
CA ASP A 108 2.65 21.78 8.32
C ASP A 108 1.33 21.07 8.61
N GLU A 109 0.65 20.58 7.55
CA GLU A 109 -0.58 19.81 7.73
C GLU A 109 -0.32 18.47 8.43
N GLN A 110 0.74 17.74 8.04
CA GLN A 110 1.06 16.47 8.68
C GLN A 110 1.45 16.65 10.16
N THR A 111 2.20 17.72 10.49
CA THR A 111 2.52 18.08 11.89
C THR A 111 1.24 18.32 12.69
N LYS A 112 0.31 19.09 12.13
CA LYS A 112 -0.98 19.34 12.77
C LYS A 112 -1.80 18.06 12.95
N GLN A 113 -1.79 17.17 11.98
CA GLN A 113 -2.49 15.87 12.06
C GLN A 113 -1.95 15.00 13.19
N VAL A 114 -0.62 15.00 13.44
CA VAL A 114 -0.04 14.32 14.62
C VAL A 114 -0.58 14.94 15.90
N GLU A 115 -0.64 16.26 16.00
CA GLU A 115 -1.18 16.94 17.17
C GLU A 115 -2.68 16.65 17.38
N ASP A 116 -3.46 16.64 16.30
CA ASP A 116 -4.88 16.30 16.33
C ASP A 116 -5.10 14.84 16.78
N ALA A 117 -4.28 13.90 16.30
CA ALA A 117 -4.32 12.50 16.75
C ALA A 117 -3.99 12.33 18.23
N ILE A 118 -2.97 13.06 18.73
CA ILE A 118 -2.65 13.09 20.16
C ILE A 118 -3.86 13.60 20.97
N GLN A 119 -4.50 14.67 20.53
CA GLN A 119 -5.68 15.24 21.21
C GLN A 119 -6.89 14.30 21.13
N ALA A 120 -7.05 13.55 20.03
CA ALA A 120 -8.10 12.55 19.88
C ALA A 120 -7.87 11.33 20.77
N GLY A 121 -6.68 11.17 21.34
CA GLY A 121 -6.33 10.06 22.25
C GLY A 121 -6.17 8.74 21.52
N VAL A 122 -5.57 8.74 20.32
CA VAL A 122 -5.23 7.49 19.62
C VAL A 122 -4.21 6.68 20.40
N ASP A 123 -4.27 5.36 20.29
CA ASP A 123 -3.38 4.47 21.04
C ASP A 123 -2.00 4.28 20.35
N ALA A 124 -1.93 4.41 19.01
CA ALA A 124 -0.68 4.36 18.26
C ALA A 124 -0.78 5.21 16.98
N ILE A 125 0.37 5.56 16.42
CA ILE A 125 0.49 6.29 15.15
C ILE A 125 1.40 5.51 14.19
N CYS A 126 0.87 5.14 13.01
CA CYS A 126 1.62 4.69 11.86
C CYS A 126 1.78 5.88 10.91
N ILE A 127 3.01 6.33 10.64
CA ILE A 127 3.26 7.54 9.86
C ILE A 127 4.24 7.31 8.71
N ALA A 128 3.91 7.83 7.53
CA ALA A 128 4.82 8.02 6.41
C ALA A 128 5.26 9.49 6.37
N PRO A 129 6.42 9.87 6.90
CA PRO A 129 6.87 11.26 6.94
C PRO A 129 6.98 11.92 5.57
N VAL A 130 6.41 13.11 5.38
CA VAL A 130 6.62 13.93 4.18
C VAL A 130 8.02 14.55 4.16
N ASP A 131 8.51 14.92 5.33
CA ASP A 131 9.88 15.38 5.61
C ASP A 131 10.46 14.59 6.77
N SER A 132 11.51 13.83 6.50
CA SER A 132 12.09 12.90 7.49
C SER A 132 12.76 13.59 8.69
N ASN A 133 13.19 14.84 8.53
CA ASN A 133 13.75 15.66 9.59
C ASN A 133 12.70 16.59 10.21
N GLY A 134 11.90 17.25 9.39
CA GLY A 134 10.90 18.22 9.80
C GLY A 134 9.80 17.65 10.71
N ILE A 135 9.46 16.37 10.53
CA ILE A 135 8.43 15.70 11.34
C ILE A 135 8.89 15.32 12.75
N VAL A 136 10.20 15.28 13.02
CA VAL A 136 10.77 14.81 14.29
C VAL A 136 10.14 15.48 15.52
N PRO A 137 9.97 16.82 15.57
CA PRO A 137 9.34 17.45 16.74
C PRO A 137 7.90 16.98 17.01
N ALA A 138 7.14 16.62 15.95
CA ALA A 138 5.78 16.09 16.11
C ALA A 138 5.80 14.65 16.65
N ILE A 139 6.74 13.83 16.17
CA ILE A 139 6.97 12.48 16.71
C ILE A 139 7.35 12.53 18.17
N GLU A 140 8.25 13.44 18.57
CA GLU A 140 8.65 13.62 19.97
C GLU A 140 7.46 14.03 20.87
N LYS A 141 6.51 14.84 20.36
CA LYS A 141 5.27 15.15 21.08
C LYS A 141 4.40 13.90 21.29
N ALA A 142 4.25 13.04 20.27
CA ALA A 142 3.54 11.78 20.41
C ALA A 142 4.22 10.85 21.44
N ASN A 143 5.56 10.75 21.38
CA ASN A 143 6.34 9.98 22.34
C ASN A 143 6.18 10.50 23.77
N ALA A 144 6.18 11.83 23.97
CA ALA A 144 5.95 12.45 25.28
C ALA A 144 4.54 12.20 25.83
N ALA A 145 3.56 12.02 24.95
CA ALA A 145 2.21 11.61 25.30
C ALA A 145 2.07 10.09 25.58
N GLY A 146 3.16 9.32 25.41
CA GLY A 146 3.16 7.86 25.61
C GLY A 146 2.58 7.08 24.42
N ILE A 147 2.42 7.71 23.26
CA ILE A 147 1.88 7.09 22.05
C ILE A 147 3.04 6.50 21.24
N PRO A 148 3.07 5.17 21.01
CA PRO A 148 4.07 4.54 20.14
C PRO A 148 3.89 5.00 18.70
N VAL A 149 5.04 5.22 18.03
CA VAL A 149 5.09 5.65 16.62
C VAL A 149 5.78 4.58 15.79
N ILE A 150 5.12 4.16 14.74
CA ILE A 150 5.59 3.22 13.72
C ILE A 150 5.85 4.02 12.44
N ALA A 151 7.06 3.98 11.90
CA ALA A 151 7.33 4.56 10.60
C ALA A 151 6.93 3.55 9.50
N ILE A 152 6.13 3.99 8.52
CA ILE A 152 5.70 3.19 7.38
C ILE A 152 6.20 3.83 6.08
N ASN A 153 6.62 3.04 5.10
CA ASN A 153 7.11 3.48 3.78
C ASN A 153 8.34 4.40 3.83
N THR A 154 8.37 5.41 4.68
CA THR A 154 9.44 6.41 4.77
C THR A 154 9.96 6.52 6.21
N LYS A 155 11.28 6.49 6.38
CA LYS A 155 11.92 6.63 7.69
C LYS A 155 11.87 8.07 8.19
N ALA A 156 11.67 8.25 9.49
CA ALA A 156 11.97 9.51 10.17
C ALA A 156 13.43 9.51 10.68
N ASN A 157 14.08 10.66 10.66
CA ASN A 157 15.49 10.80 11.06
C ASN A 157 15.64 11.16 12.55
N GLY A 158 14.62 10.92 13.39
CA GLY A 158 14.65 11.16 14.83
C GLY A 158 13.29 10.91 15.48
N GLY A 159 13.24 11.19 16.79
CA GLY A 159 12.17 10.72 17.65
C GLY A 159 12.32 9.23 17.97
N LYS A 160 11.47 8.72 18.88
CA LYS A 160 11.44 7.29 19.15
C LYS A 160 10.48 6.61 18.17
N ILE A 161 11.03 5.84 17.24
CA ILE A 161 10.29 4.96 16.32
C ILE A 161 10.41 3.54 16.84
N GLU A 162 9.29 2.85 17.03
CA GLU A 162 9.27 1.48 17.56
C GLU A 162 9.71 0.46 16.48
N THR A 163 9.32 0.68 15.24
CA THR A 163 9.75 -0.10 14.08
C THR A 163 9.55 0.70 12.79
N PHE A 164 10.26 0.32 11.75
CA PHE A 164 10.02 0.76 10.37
C PHE A 164 9.43 -0.40 9.55
N VAL A 165 8.33 -0.14 8.84
CA VAL A 165 7.70 -1.08 7.91
C VAL A 165 7.84 -0.57 6.49
N GLY A 166 8.55 -1.29 5.64
CA GLY A 166 8.76 -0.90 4.26
C GLY A 166 9.95 -1.57 3.60
N ILE A 167 10.16 -1.22 2.34
CA ILE A 167 11.25 -1.78 1.54
C ILE A 167 12.61 -1.18 1.92
N ASP A 168 13.65 -1.85 1.48
CA ASP A 168 15.01 -1.31 1.43
C ASP A 168 15.13 -0.45 0.16
N ASN A 169 14.88 0.87 0.30
CA ASN A 169 14.77 1.77 -0.85
C ASN A 169 16.06 1.86 -1.66
N GLU A 170 17.23 1.85 -1.01
CA GLU A 170 18.52 1.89 -1.70
C GLU A 170 18.75 0.59 -2.49
N ALA A 171 18.60 -0.57 -1.84
CA ALA A 171 18.77 -1.87 -2.49
C ALA A 171 17.72 -2.11 -3.60
N ALA A 172 16.48 -1.66 -3.41
CA ALA A 172 15.43 -1.76 -4.43
C ALA A 172 15.75 -0.88 -5.66
N ALA A 173 16.21 0.36 -5.43
CA ALA A 173 16.66 1.24 -6.51
C ALA A 173 17.89 0.69 -7.25
N GLU A 174 18.86 0.10 -6.53
CA GLU A 174 19.96 -0.62 -7.17
C GLU A 174 19.48 -1.74 -8.08
N ASN A 175 18.50 -2.54 -7.63
CA ASN A 175 17.96 -3.65 -8.42
C ASN A 175 17.24 -3.15 -9.67
N LEU A 176 16.44 -2.07 -9.57
CA LEU A 176 15.79 -1.46 -10.72
C LEU A 176 16.81 -0.86 -11.69
N ALA A 177 17.85 -0.16 -11.17
CA ALA A 177 18.92 0.38 -12.00
C ALA A 177 19.67 -0.71 -12.76
N LYS A 178 19.98 -1.85 -12.13
CA LYS A 178 20.59 -3.01 -12.80
C LYS A 178 19.73 -3.49 -13.95
N TYR A 179 18.43 -3.66 -13.72
CA TYR A 179 17.49 -4.03 -14.75
C TYR A 179 17.50 -3.02 -15.92
N MET A 180 17.46 -1.72 -15.63
CA MET A 180 17.50 -0.67 -16.67
C MET A 180 18.81 -0.66 -17.45
N VAL A 181 19.95 -0.86 -16.79
CA VAL A 181 21.27 -0.99 -17.46
C VAL A 181 21.30 -2.20 -18.40
N GLU A 182 20.69 -3.32 -18.01
CA GLU A 182 20.53 -4.51 -18.88
C GLU A 182 19.66 -4.19 -20.10
N GLN A 183 18.54 -3.47 -19.94
CA GLN A 183 17.69 -3.05 -21.06
C GLN A 183 18.42 -2.10 -22.03
N LEU A 184 19.32 -1.26 -21.53
CA LEU A 184 20.19 -0.38 -22.32
C LEU A 184 21.42 -1.08 -22.90
N ASN A 185 21.62 -2.38 -22.68
CA ASN A 185 22.83 -3.11 -23.05
C ASN A 185 24.13 -2.47 -22.52
N GLY A 186 24.05 -1.78 -21.39
CA GLY A 186 25.18 -1.17 -20.69
C GLY A 186 25.64 0.18 -21.25
N GLU A 187 24.93 0.79 -22.18
CA GLU A 187 25.29 2.06 -22.82
C GLU A 187 24.06 2.98 -22.90
N GLY A 188 24.24 4.29 -22.70
CA GLY A 188 23.18 5.28 -22.89
C GLY A 188 23.22 6.47 -21.94
N LYS A 189 22.39 7.47 -22.25
CA LYS A 189 22.18 8.70 -21.48
C LYS A 189 20.92 8.57 -20.64
N VAL A 190 21.06 8.69 -19.33
CA VAL A 190 20.02 8.46 -18.36
C VAL A 190 19.65 9.75 -17.64
N VAL A 191 18.34 9.92 -17.41
CA VAL A 191 17.76 10.98 -16.57
C VAL A 191 17.14 10.34 -15.34
N ILE A 192 17.33 10.94 -14.17
CA ILE A 192 16.60 10.61 -12.93
C ILE A 192 15.60 11.73 -12.64
N ILE A 193 14.33 11.37 -12.48
CA ILE A 193 13.29 12.27 -11.95
C ILE A 193 13.08 11.90 -10.49
N GLU A 194 13.61 12.78 -9.61
CA GLU A 194 13.65 12.53 -8.16
C GLU A 194 12.31 12.81 -7.49
N GLY A 195 12.12 12.24 -6.29
CA GLY A 195 11.00 12.57 -5.44
C GLY A 195 11.20 13.88 -4.65
N ASN A 196 10.56 13.97 -3.48
CA ASN A 196 10.79 15.07 -2.54
C ASN A 196 12.14 14.86 -1.82
N PRO A 197 13.12 15.75 -1.98
CA PRO A 197 14.44 15.59 -1.38
C PRO A 197 14.46 15.68 0.15
N ALA A 198 13.39 16.16 0.79
CA ALA A 198 13.23 16.16 2.24
C ALA A 198 12.83 14.78 2.81
N GLY A 199 12.33 13.88 1.97
CA GLY A 199 11.95 12.51 2.34
C GLY A 199 13.11 11.52 2.17
N GLN A 200 13.42 10.73 3.19
CA GLN A 200 14.50 9.74 3.17
C GLN A 200 14.34 8.74 2.00
N THR A 201 13.11 8.38 1.66
CA THR A 201 12.79 7.54 0.49
C THR A 201 13.41 8.07 -0.81
N SER A 202 13.34 9.38 -1.06
CA SER A 202 13.92 10.00 -2.26
C SER A 202 15.46 9.94 -2.22
N VAL A 203 16.03 10.25 -1.08
CA VAL A 203 17.49 10.22 -0.86
C VAL A 203 18.05 8.83 -1.12
N ASP A 204 17.44 7.80 -0.53
CA ASP A 204 17.88 6.40 -0.66
C ASP A 204 17.75 5.90 -2.11
N ARG A 205 16.64 6.21 -2.80
CA ARG A 205 16.44 5.79 -4.20
C ARG A 205 17.43 6.45 -5.15
N VAL A 206 17.67 7.74 -5.00
CA VAL A 206 18.69 8.46 -5.80
C VAL A 206 20.08 7.88 -5.55
N ALA A 207 20.41 7.56 -4.29
CA ALA A 207 21.69 6.92 -3.95
C ALA A 207 21.84 5.57 -4.63
N GLY A 208 20.82 4.69 -4.55
CA GLY A 208 20.82 3.36 -5.18
C GLY A 208 20.96 3.45 -6.71
N PHE A 209 20.18 4.31 -7.37
CA PHE A 209 20.31 4.52 -8.81
C PHE A 209 21.70 5.01 -9.18
N THR A 210 22.18 6.06 -8.54
CA THR A 210 23.50 6.66 -8.84
C THR A 210 24.64 5.66 -8.59
N ASN A 211 24.53 4.84 -7.53
CA ASN A 211 25.51 3.81 -7.23
C ASN A 211 25.67 2.84 -8.42
N ILE A 212 24.60 2.31 -8.97
CA ILE A 212 24.67 1.35 -10.08
C ILE A 212 25.08 2.05 -11.39
N LEU A 213 24.50 3.20 -11.71
CA LEU A 213 24.84 3.92 -12.95
C LEU A 213 26.33 4.25 -12.98
N SER A 214 26.93 4.69 -11.86
CA SER A 214 28.35 5.02 -11.78
C SER A 214 29.31 3.83 -11.97
N GLN A 215 28.84 2.61 -11.75
CA GLN A 215 29.60 1.38 -11.95
C GLN A 215 29.60 0.91 -13.42
N ASN A 216 28.77 1.50 -14.26
CA ASN A 216 28.60 1.15 -15.67
C ASN A 216 29.14 2.27 -16.56
N PRO A 217 30.40 2.21 -17.03
CA PRO A 217 31.06 3.32 -17.69
C PRO A 217 30.45 3.71 -19.06
N GLY A 218 29.65 2.86 -19.67
CA GLY A 218 28.87 3.17 -20.87
C GLY A 218 27.61 3.99 -20.59
N ILE A 219 27.20 4.08 -19.33
CA ILE A 219 26.03 4.85 -18.91
C ILE A 219 26.46 6.25 -18.47
N THR A 220 25.76 7.26 -18.95
CA THR A 220 25.95 8.66 -18.56
C THR A 220 24.70 9.20 -17.87
N LEU A 221 24.78 9.49 -16.57
CA LEU A 221 23.74 10.24 -15.88
C LEU A 221 23.83 11.71 -16.32
N THR A 222 22.86 12.19 -17.09
CA THR A 222 22.86 13.55 -17.66
C THR A 222 22.17 14.56 -16.76
N VAL A 223 21.10 14.16 -16.10
CA VAL A 223 20.29 14.99 -15.20
C VAL A 223 19.74 14.14 -14.05
N SER A 224 19.72 14.72 -12.84
CA SER A 224 18.95 14.26 -11.70
C SER A 224 18.23 15.48 -11.12
N GLN A 225 16.89 15.48 -11.13
CA GLN A 225 16.10 16.68 -10.80
C GLN A 225 14.80 16.31 -10.06
N PRO A 226 14.44 17.05 -8.96
CA PRO A 226 13.23 16.82 -8.21
C PRO A 226 11.95 17.09 -9.02
N GLY A 227 11.09 16.07 -9.13
CA GLY A 227 9.72 16.12 -9.63
C GLY A 227 8.67 15.93 -8.52
N TYR A 228 9.12 15.86 -7.25
CA TYR A 228 8.29 15.89 -6.04
C TYR A 228 7.18 14.82 -5.99
N PHE A 229 7.38 13.69 -6.67
CA PHE A 229 6.40 12.60 -6.83
C PHE A 229 5.13 13.01 -7.60
N LYS A 230 5.18 14.11 -8.37
CA LYS A 230 4.06 14.67 -9.12
C LYS A 230 4.20 14.39 -10.63
N ARG A 231 3.09 13.96 -11.25
CA ARG A 231 3.03 13.62 -12.67
C ARG A 231 3.26 14.84 -13.56
N ASP A 232 2.61 15.96 -13.24
CA ASP A 232 2.68 17.21 -13.99
C ASP A 232 4.05 17.87 -13.91
N GLU A 233 4.69 17.84 -12.74
CA GLU A 233 6.07 18.33 -12.58
C GLU A 233 7.05 17.50 -13.41
N ALA A 234 6.95 16.17 -13.37
CA ALA A 234 7.80 15.29 -14.17
C ALA A 234 7.61 15.51 -15.68
N MET A 235 6.36 15.68 -16.14
CA MET A 235 6.04 16.03 -17.53
C MET A 235 6.73 17.34 -17.93
N THR A 236 6.56 18.40 -17.13
CA THR A 236 7.18 19.71 -17.38
C THR A 236 8.72 19.63 -17.41
N ILE A 237 9.33 18.86 -16.50
CA ILE A 237 10.78 18.64 -16.48
C ILE A 237 11.22 17.96 -17.77
N MET A 238 10.54 16.90 -18.20
CA MET A 238 10.89 16.16 -19.42
C MET A 238 10.70 17.01 -20.68
N GLU A 239 9.62 17.79 -20.79
CA GLU A 239 9.43 18.73 -21.90
C GLU A 239 10.62 19.70 -22.04
N ASN A 240 11.09 20.26 -20.92
CA ASN A 240 12.23 21.17 -20.89
C ASN A 240 13.55 20.45 -21.26
N LEU A 241 13.73 19.22 -20.80
CA LEU A 241 14.94 18.42 -21.12
C LEU A 241 14.98 18.07 -22.60
N ILE A 242 13.87 17.59 -23.16
CA ILE A 242 13.74 17.27 -24.60
C ILE A 242 14.01 18.48 -25.49
N GLN A 243 13.51 19.66 -25.11
CA GLN A 243 13.78 20.89 -25.86
C GLN A 243 15.25 21.30 -25.82
N LYS A 244 15.95 21.01 -24.73
CA LYS A 244 17.35 21.37 -24.55
C LYS A 244 18.31 20.39 -25.24
N ASP A 245 18.07 19.10 -25.05
CA ASP A 245 18.84 18.00 -25.59
C ASP A 245 17.94 16.75 -25.66
N PRO A 246 17.43 16.37 -26.83
CA PRO A 246 16.57 15.19 -26.97
C PRO A 246 17.33 13.86 -26.94
N ASP A 247 18.66 13.88 -26.88
CA ASP A 247 19.52 12.70 -26.86
C ASP A 247 19.51 12.05 -25.46
N ILE A 248 18.41 11.39 -25.14
CA ILE A 248 18.11 10.68 -23.90
C ILE A 248 17.74 9.24 -24.27
N ASP A 249 18.29 8.24 -23.58
CA ASP A 249 17.99 6.83 -23.82
C ASP A 249 17.09 6.22 -22.73
N ALA A 250 17.13 6.75 -21.50
CA ALA A 250 16.28 6.25 -20.42
C ALA A 250 15.89 7.30 -19.39
N VAL A 251 14.71 7.09 -18.78
CA VAL A 251 14.20 7.83 -17.63
C VAL A 251 13.98 6.88 -16.46
N LEU A 252 14.63 7.14 -15.32
CA LEU A 252 14.40 6.46 -14.05
C LEU A 252 13.62 7.41 -13.14
N ALA A 253 12.33 7.20 -13.02
CA ALA A 253 11.48 7.99 -12.15
C ALA A 253 11.32 7.32 -10.78
N LEU A 254 11.33 8.12 -9.72
CA LEU A 254 11.25 7.60 -8.35
C LEU A 254 9.84 7.18 -7.92
N ASN A 255 8.83 7.34 -8.81
CA ASN A 255 7.51 6.72 -8.67
C ASN A 255 6.83 6.57 -10.04
N ASP A 256 5.71 5.81 -10.07
CA ASP A 256 4.96 5.53 -11.30
C ASP A 256 4.27 6.78 -11.86
N GLU A 257 3.80 7.70 -11.00
CA GLU A 257 3.19 8.95 -11.44
C GLU A 257 4.17 9.81 -12.27
N MET A 258 5.39 9.97 -11.79
CA MET A 258 6.43 10.70 -12.52
C MET A 258 6.88 9.96 -13.78
N ALA A 259 6.93 8.63 -13.75
CA ALA A 259 7.21 7.82 -14.95
C ALA A 259 6.16 8.05 -16.04
N LEU A 260 4.88 8.05 -15.68
CA LEU A 260 3.77 8.30 -16.61
C LEU A 260 3.77 9.74 -17.15
N GLY A 261 4.12 10.72 -16.30
CA GLY A 261 4.30 12.12 -16.74
C GLY A 261 5.47 12.26 -17.73
N SER A 262 6.59 11.62 -17.42
CA SER A 262 7.76 11.58 -18.30
C SER A 262 7.46 10.91 -19.63
N TRP A 263 6.75 9.76 -19.60
CA TRP A 263 6.33 9.06 -20.80
C TRP A 263 5.41 9.93 -21.67
N GLN A 264 4.48 10.68 -21.09
CA GLN A 264 3.60 11.57 -21.84
C GLN A 264 4.37 12.65 -22.59
N ALA A 265 5.37 13.29 -21.96
CA ALA A 265 6.23 14.27 -22.62
C ALA A 265 7.03 13.66 -23.79
N LEU A 266 7.47 12.41 -23.65
CA LEU A 266 8.14 11.67 -24.73
C LEU A 266 7.17 11.34 -25.88
N ASP A 267 5.93 10.96 -25.57
CA ASP A 267 4.89 10.66 -26.57
C ASP A 267 4.53 11.91 -27.39
N ASP A 268 4.34 13.04 -26.73
CA ASP A 268 4.05 14.32 -27.37
C ASP A 268 5.22 14.80 -28.26
N ALA A 269 6.44 14.38 -27.95
CA ALA A 269 7.65 14.67 -28.73
C ALA A 269 7.95 13.60 -29.81
N GLY A 270 7.25 12.46 -29.84
CA GLY A 270 7.48 11.36 -30.77
C GLY A 270 8.77 10.56 -30.47
N LEU A 271 9.19 10.45 -29.20
CA LEU A 271 10.44 9.82 -28.75
C LEU A 271 10.21 8.48 -28.01
N THR A 272 9.01 7.97 -27.96
CA THR A 272 8.67 6.75 -27.19
C THR A 272 9.26 5.45 -27.73
N GLU A 273 9.69 5.43 -29.00
CA GLU A 273 10.38 4.28 -29.59
C GLU A 273 11.88 4.25 -29.20
N ASP A 274 12.43 5.40 -28.83
CA ASP A 274 13.89 5.59 -28.61
C ASP A 274 14.24 5.64 -27.11
N VAL A 275 13.27 5.99 -26.22
CA VAL A 275 13.53 6.25 -24.80
C VAL A 275 12.73 5.29 -23.92
N ILE A 276 13.42 4.50 -23.10
CA ILE A 276 12.76 3.60 -22.13
C ILE A 276 12.50 4.31 -20.80
N VAL A 277 11.37 3.98 -20.16
CA VAL A 277 10.95 4.60 -18.89
C VAL A 277 10.74 3.55 -17.83
N SER A 278 11.24 3.79 -16.62
CA SER A 278 10.90 3.00 -15.43
C SER A 278 10.27 3.87 -14.35
N GLY A 279 9.39 3.24 -13.57
CA GLY A 279 8.75 3.82 -12.40
C GLY A 279 9.20 3.16 -11.10
N PHE A 280 8.47 3.50 -10.04
CA PHE A 280 8.65 2.94 -8.72
C PHE A 280 7.28 3.03 -8.04
N ASP A 281 6.71 1.99 -7.53
CA ASP A 281 5.50 1.76 -6.75
C ASP A 281 4.94 0.36 -7.06
N GLY A 282 5.06 -0.10 -8.32
CA GLY A 282 4.39 -1.30 -8.80
C GLY A 282 2.85 -1.16 -8.77
N ALA A 283 2.36 0.09 -8.91
CA ALA A 283 0.95 0.44 -8.81
C ALA A 283 0.12 -0.03 -10.03
N VAL A 284 -1.20 -0.04 -9.90
CA VAL A 284 -2.12 -0.46 -10.99
C VAL A 284 -1.83 0.24 -12.31
N GLU A 285 -1.68 1.58 -12.28
CA GLU A 285 -1.41 2.36 -13.49
C GLU A 285 -0.01 2.07 -14.07
N GLY A 286 0.99 1.86 -13.20
CA GLY A 286 2.34 1.44 -13.62
C GLY A 286 2.32 0.06 -14.27
N CYS A 287 1.65 -0.93 -13.67
CA CYS A 287 1.49 -2.27 -14.24
C CYS A 287 0.78 -2.25 -15.60
N LYS A 288 -0.33 -1.47 -15.73
CA LYS A 288 -1.02 -1.27 -17.01
C LYS A 288 -0.11 -0.62 -18.05
N ALA A 289 0.69 0.37 -17.65
CA ALA A 289 1.64 1.04 -18.53
C ALA A 289 2.74 0.09 -19.02
N ILE A 290 3.23 -0.80 -18.16
CA ILE A 290 4.20 -1.84 -18.54
C ILE A 290 3.59 -2.79 -19.57
N LEU A 291 2.37 -3.31 -19.35
CA LEU A 291 1.69 -4.19 -20.29
C LEU A 291 1.34 -3.51 -21.62
N ALA A 292 1.16 -2.19 -21.59
CA ALA A 292 0.92 -1.38 -22.79
C ALA A 292 2.22 -0.95 -23.52
N GLY A 293 3.40 -1.33 -23.02
CA GLY A 293 4.70 -0.96 -23.58
C GLY A 293 5.11 0.50 -23.35
N LYS A 294 4.42 1.21 -22.45
CA LYS A 294 4.74 2.61 -22.10
C LYS A 294 5.88 2.72 -21.10
N MET A 295 6.03 1.74 -20.26
CA MET A 295 7.11 1.60 -19.29
C MET A 295 7.71 0.21 -19.45
N VAL A 296 9.00 0.07 -19.18
CA VAL A 296 9.67 -1.24 -19.23
C VAL A 296 9.66 -1.94 -17.86
N ALA A 297 9.62 -1.17 -16.78
CA ALA A 297 9.59 -1.70 -15.43
C ALA A 297 9.06 -0.69 -14.40
N SER A 298 8.65 -1.21 -13.24
CA SER A 298 8.46 -0.48 -12.00
C SER A 298 9.04 -1.30 -10.84
N MET A 299 9.31 -0.67 -9.70
CA MET A 299 9.71 -1.35 -8.48
C MET A 299 8.51 -1.47 -7.55
N ASP A 300 8.12 -2.70 -7.23
CA ASP A 300 7.06 -2.94 -6.25
C ASP A 300 7.47 -2.49 -4.84
N GLN A 301 6.55 -1.86 -4.14
CA GLN A 301 6.71 -1.46 -2.74
C GLN A 301 5.80 -2.24 -1.78
N ASP A 302 4.91 -3.07 -2.31
CA ASP A 302 3.87 -3.74 -1.52
C ASP A 302 3.10 -2.75 -0.61
N ALA A 303 2.42 -1.80 -1.23
CA ALA A 303 1.72 -0.74 -0.52
C ALA A 303 0.65 -1.30 0.45
N ILE A 304 -0.14 -2.29 -0.01
CA ILE A 304 -1.19 -2.95 0.80
C ILE A 304 -0.55 -3.64 2.01
N GLY A 305 0.50 -4.44 1.76
CA GLY A 305 1.24 -5.12 2.83
C GLY A 305 1.88 -4.13 3.82
N THR A 306 2.39 -2.97 3.33
CA THR A 306 2.94 -1.91 4.20
C THR A 306 1.89 -1.40 5.19
N GLY A 307 0.68 -1.13 4.71
CA GLY A 307 -0.43 -0.67 5.55
C GLY A 307 -0.84 -1.72 6.58
N TYR A 308 -1.03 -2.96 6.12
CA TYR A 308 -1.42 -4.09 6.95
C TYR A 308 -0.41 -4.36 8.07
N GLU A 309 0.86 -4.56 7.71
CA GLU A 309 1.93 -4.85 8.69
C GLU A 309 2.21 -3.68 9.62
N GLY A 310 1.98 -2.43 9.18
CA GLY A 310 2.06 -1.25 10.04
C GLY A 310 1.06 -1.28 11.20
N VAL A 311 -0.20 -1.55 10.90
CA VAL A 311 -1.27 -1.68 11.92
C VAL A 311 -1.03 -2.88 12.82
N LYS A 312 -0.64 -4.02 12.25
CA LYS A 312 -0.32 -5.23 13.01
C LYS A 312 0.88 -5.03 13.96
N ALA A 313 1.91 -4.32 13.51
CA ALA A 313 3.05 -3.95 14.37
C ALA A 313 2.62 -3.04 15.51
N ALA A 314 1.78 -2.04 15.23
CA ALA A 314 1.21 -1.15 16.24
C ALA A 314 0.43 -1.94 17.30
N LEU A 315 -0.46 -2.84 16.89
CA LEU A 315 -1.23 -3.68 17.81
C LEU A 315 -0.31 -4.57 18.66
N THR A 316 0.69 -5.22 18.04
CA THR A 316 1.65 -6.06 18.77
C THR A 316 2.34 -5.28 19.90
N ILE A 317 2.74 -4.03 19.62
CA ILE A 317 3.38 -3.14 20.62
C ILE A 317 2.38 -2.76 21.72
N LEU A 318 1.14 -2.41 21.37
CA LEU A 318 0.08 -2.03 22.33
C LEU A 318 -0.29 -3.18 23.27
N GLU A 319 -0.18 -4.42 22.81
CA GLU A 319 -0.39 -5.64 23.60
C GLU A 319 0.84 -6.05 24.43
N GLY A 320 1.93 -5.26 24.38
CA GLY A 320 3.17 -5.52 25.12
C GLY A 320 4.08 -6.56 24.48
N GLY A 321 3.84 -6.89 23.21
CA GLY A 321 4.74 -7.73 22.39
C GLY A 321 5.95 -6.96 21.89
N THR A 322 6.79 -7.66 21.13
CA THR A 322 8.01 -7.10 20.50
C THR A 322 7.93 -7.26 18.99
N VAL A 323 8.48 -6.31 18.26
CA VAL A 323 8.62 -6.31 16.81
C VAL A 323 10.08 -6.13 16.42
N ASP A 324 10.44 -6.55 15.23
CA ASP A 324 11.77 -6.29 14.68
C ASP A 324 11.94 -4.77 14.44
N GLU A 325 13.16 -4.26 14.52
CA GLU A 325 13.48 -2.86 14.23
C GLU A 325 13.07 -2.44 12.82
N TRP A 326 13.07 -3.40 11.90
CA TRP A 326 12.68 -3.22 10.51
C TRP A 326 11.90 -4.42 9.99
N ILE A 327 10.64 -4.23 9.69
CA ILE A 327 9.78 -5.20 8.99
C ILE A 327 9.92 -4.94 7.49
N LYS A 328 10.78 -5.73 6.83
CA LYS A 328 11.06 -5.60 5.39
C LYS A 328 9.97 -6.26 4.57
N ILE A 329 9.45 -5.54 3.59
CA ILE A 329 8.42 -5.99 2.63
C ILE A 329 8.69 -5.44 1.25
N GLY A 330 8.08 -6.02 0.20
CA GLY A 330 8.19 -5.54 -1.18
C GLY A 330 9.59 -5.67 -1.79
N GLY A 331 9.88 -4.85 -2.79
CA GLY A 331 11.20 -4.72 -3.39
C GLY A 331 11.49 -5.68 -4.55
N LYS A 332 10.50 -6.01 -5.36
CA LYS A 332 10.65 -6.79 -6.59
C LYS A 332 10.48 -5.90 -7.82
N VAL A 333 11.25 -6.16 -8.86
CA VAL A 333 11.04 -5.53 -10.17
C VAL A 333 9.78 -6.09 -10.80
N VAL A 334 8.86 -5.18 -11.17
CA VAL A 334 7.69 -5.46 -11.98
C VAL A 334 8.04 -5.15 -13.43
N SER A 335 7.83 -6.12 -14.31
CA SER A 335 8.12 -6.03 -15.74
C SER A 335 7.00 -6.69 -16.55
N GLY A 336 7.13 -6.76 -17.87
CA GLY A 336 6.17 -7.44 -18.72
C GLY A 336 5.91 -8.90 -18.36
N ASP A 337 6.86 -9.55 -17.68
CA ASP A 337 6.77 -10.96 -17.30
C ASP A 337 5.82 -11.21 -16.10
N ASN A 338 5.60 -10.22 -15.24
CA ASN A 338 4.86 -10.40 -13.99
C ASN A 338 3.83 -9.29 -13.68
N ALA A 339 3.74 -8.24 -14.48
CA ALA A 339 2.83 -7.11 -14.21
C ALA A 339 1.35 -7.55 -14.11
N GLN A 340 0.94 -8.61 -14.82
CA GLN A 340 -0.42 -9.13 -14.74
C GLN A 340 -0.70 -9.74 -13.36
N ASP A 341 0.26 -10.43 -12.75
CA ASP A 341 0.10 -11.02 -11.41
C ASP A 341 -0.15 -9.93 -10.35
N TYR A 342 0.50 -8.76 -10.51
CA TYR A 342 0.27 -7.59 -9.64
C TYR A 342 -1.13 -7.01 -9.85
N LEU A 343 -1.59 -6.88 -11.10
CA LEU A 343 -2.96 -6.42 -11.37
C LEU A 343 -4.01 -7.38 -10.79
N ASP A 344 -3.79 -8.68 -10.90
CA ASP A 344 -4.69 -9.68 -10.32
C ASP A 344 -4.71 -9.58 -8.77
N ASN A 345 -3.57 -9.33 -8.15
CA ASN A 345 -3.49 -9.09 -6.71
C ASN A 345 -4.23 -7.80 -6.30
N PHE A 346 -4.05 -6.69 -7.02
CA PHE A 346 -4.80 -5.46 -6.77
C PHE A 346 -6.31 -5.65 -6.95
N ALA A 347 -6.73 -6.40 -7.97
CA ALA A 347 -8.12 -6.71 -8.22
C ALA A 347 -8.75 -7.53 -7.07
N ALA A 348 -7.99 -8.47 -6.47
CA ALA A 348 -8.43 -9.23 -5.30
C ALA A 348 -8.71 -8.32 -4.07
N HIS A 349 -8.04 -7.17 -3.98
CA HIS A 349 -8.27 -6.14 -2.94
C HIS A 349 -9.22 -5.02 -3.39
N GLY A 350 -9.94 -5.21 -4.51
CA GLY A 350 -10.96 -4.27 -5.00
C GLY A 350 -10.43 -3.12 -5.87
N PHE A 351 -9.19 -3.18 -6.33
CA PHE A 351 -8.58 -2.18 -7.21
C PHE A 351 -8.42 -2.75 -8.63
N SER A 352 -9.44 -2.61 -9.46
CA SER A 352 -9.48 -3.14 -10.84
C SER A 352 -9.46 -2.06 -11.94
N GLU A 353 -9.58 -0.78 -11.59
CA GLU A 353 -9.66 0.34 -12.55
C GLU A 353 -8.51 1.33 -12.40
#